data_328a34f9e41351c7f6c54398527c63ef
#
_entry.id   328a34f9e41351c7f6c54398527c63ef
#
_cell.length_a   1.000
_cell.length_b   1.000
_cell.length_c   1.000
_cell.angle_alpha   90.00
_cell.angle_beta   90.00
_cell.angle_gamma   90.00
#
_symmetry.space_group_name_H-M   'P 1'
#
loop_
_entity.id
_entity.type
_entity.pdbx_description
1 polymer ?
#
loop_
_entity_poly.entity_id
_entity_poly.type
_entity_poly.pdbx_seq_one_letter_code
_entity_poly.pdbx_strand_id
1 'polypeptide(L)'
;MNHHDIATIAAEPLLVAPTHAHAMLEALRREPSAEAYDHTLDVAAVYGVTPSAPEKPYAFADGVAFIPVRGSLMNRTTASYSWVTGYKGIIQRVAAAVADPDVRGIVLDVDSYGGEAAGCFECAAEVRSMIRESGKPSLAMVDSNAYS
;
A
#
# COMPACT_ATOMS: atom_id res chain seq x y z
N MET A 1 -10.97 0.85 13.45
CA MET A 1 -11.67 -0.18 12.63
C MET A 1 -12.74 -0.79 13.51
N ASN A 2 -14.00 -0.73 13.10
CA ASN A 2 -15.12 -1.23 13.91
C ASN A 2 -15.27 -2.75 13.74
N HIS A 3 -15.92 -3.42 14.69
CA HIS A 3 -16.22 -4.88 14.59
C HIS A 3 -16.94 -5.25 13.28
N HIS A 4 -17.67 -4.32 12.68
CA HIS A 4 -18.36 -4.51 11.41
C HIS A 4 -17.38 -4.64 10.23
N ASP A 5 -16.26 -3.91 10.28
CA ASP A 5 -15.23 -3.95 9.23
C ASP A 5 -14.51 -5.30 9.22
N ILE A 6 -14.24 -5.86 10.41
CA ILE A 6 -13.58 -7.17 10.57
C ILE A 6 -14.45 -8.30 10.04
N ALA A 7 -15.76 -8.26 10.34
CA ALA A 7 -16.72 -9.27 9.86
C ALA A 7 -16.87 -9.23 8.34
N THR A 8 -16.81 -8.03 7.73
CA THR A 8 -16.88 -7.86 6.28
C THR A 8 -15.63 -8.41 5.60
N ILE A 9 -14.45 -8.16 6.15
CA ILE A 9 -13.18 -8.68 5.61
C ILE A 9 -13.15 -10.21 5.64
N ALA A 10 -13.62 -10.82 6.73
CA ALA A 10 -13.65 -12.28 6.87
C ALA A 10 -14.67 -12.96 5.92
N ALA A 11 -15.60 -12.22 5.34
CA ALA A 11 -16.61 -12.72 4.42
C ALA A 11 -16.24 -12.58 2.94
N GLU A 12 -15.21 -11.78 2.61
CA GLU A 12 -14.77 -11.56 1.23
C GLU A 12 -13.70 -12.59 0.81
N PRO A 13 -13.67 -12.98 -0.48
CA PRO A 13 -12.61 -13.84 -1.00
C PRO A 13 -11.25 -13.18 -0.88
N LEU A 14 -10.31 -13.84 -0.22
CA LEU A 14 -8.95 -13.37 -0.01
C LEU A 14 -7.97 -14.12 -0.92
N LEU A 15 -7.14 -13.36 -1.63
CA LEU A 15 -5.98 -13.86 -2.35
C LEU A 15 -4.75 -13.70 -1.46
N VAL A 16 -4.53 -14.67 -0.58
CA VAL A 16 -3.43 -14.64 0.40
C VAL A 16 -2.69 -15.97 0.35
N ALA A 17 -1.37 -15.92 0.48
CA ALA A 17 -0.58 -17.15 0.59
C ALA A 17 -1.08 -17.99 1.78
N PRO A 18 -1.31 -19.31 1.62
CA PRO A 18 -1.92 -20.16 2.66
C PRO A 18 -1.18 -20.11 4.00
N THR A 19 0.14 -19.99 3.97
CA THR A 19 0.98 -19.88 5.16
C THR A 19 0.74 -18.60 5.95
N HIS A 20 0.21 -17.55 5.33
CA HIS A 20 -0.06 -16.26 5.96
C HIS A 20 -1.54 -16.04 6.31
N ALA A 21 -2.44 -16.86 5.75
CA ALA A 21 -3.87 -16.76 6.05
C ALA A 21 -4.16 -16.88 7.55
N HIS A 22 -3.48 -17.79 8.25
CA HIS A 22 -3.64 -17.94 9.70
C HIS A 22 -3.13 -16.73 10.48
N ALA A 23 -1.95 -16.23 10.12
CA ALA A 23 -1.37 -15.03 10.76
C ALA A 23 -2.25 -13.79 10.51
N MET A 24 -2.83 -13.66 9.33
CA MET A 24 -3.77 -12.60 9.01
C MET A 24 -5.05 -12.69 9.84
N LEU A 25 -5.63 -13.89 9.99
CA LEU A 25 -6.81 -14.10 10.82
C LEU A 25 -6.53 -13.81 12.30
N GLU A 26 -5.36 -14.17 12.80
CA GLU A 26 -4.94 -13.82 14.16
C GLU A 26 -4.73 -12.31 14.33
N ALA A 27 -4.16 -11.64 13.33
CA ALA A 27 -4.02 -10.18 13.34
C ALA A 27 -5.38 -9.46 13.33
N LEU A 28 -6.35 -9.99 12.57
CA LEU A 28 -7.73 -9.49 12.53
C LEU A 28 -8.48 -9.69 13.85
N ARG A 29 -8.16 -10.76 14.61
CA ARG A 29 -8.77 -11.06 15.91
C ARG A 29 -8.21 -10.22 17.05
N ARG A 30 -6.94 -9.79 16.93
CA ARG A 30 -6.36 -8.86 17.89
C ARG A 30 -6.98 -7.51 17.63
N GLU A 31 -7.47 -6.83 18.67
CA GLU A 31 -7.93 -5.46 18.52
C GLU A 31 -6.76 -4.64 17.92
N PRO A 32 -6.90 -4.13 16.70
CA PRO A 32 -5.85 -3.30 16.16
C PRO A 32 -5.76 -2.07 17.06
N SER A 33 -4.56 -1.76 17.54
CA SER A 33 -4.32 -0.42 18.08
C SER A 33 -4.81 0.55 17.02
N ALA A 34 -5.76 1.41 17.39
CA ALA A 34 -6.51 2.24 16.43
C ALA A 34 -5.66 3.35 15.80
N GLU A 35 -4.35 3.31 15.97
CA GLU A 35 -3.42 4.27 15.40
C GLU A 35 -3.10 3.89 13.95
N ALA A 36 -3.39 4.83 13.06
CA ALA A 36 -2.96 4.73 11.66
C ALA A 36 -1.43 4.61 11.62
N TYR A 37 -0.94 3.63 10.87
CA TYR A 37 0.49 3.40 10.70
C TYR A 37 0.97 3.99 9.38
N ASP A 38 2.05 4.75 9.43
CA ASP A 38 2.63 5.34 8.23
C ASP A 38 3.78 4.49 7.68
N HIS A 39 3.46 3.61 6.76
CA HIS A 39 4.45 2.80 6.03
C HIS A 39 5.49 3.63 5.27
N THR A 40 5.27 4.93 5.08
CA THR A 40 6.23 5.83 4.45
C THR A 40 7.51 5.91 5.26
N LEU A 41 7.42 5.79 6.60
CA LEU A 41 8.57 5.78 7.48
C LEU A 41 9.42 4.52 7.30
N ASP A 42 8.77 3.36 7.11
CA ASP A 42 9.49 2.09 6.86
C ASP A 42 10.24 2.14 5.53
N VAL A 43 9.56 2.62 4.50
CA VAL A 43 10.17 2.81 3.18
C VAL A 43 11.33 3.79 3.24
N ALA A 44 11.16 4.91 3.92
CA ALA A 44 12.22 5.88 4.11
C ALA A 44 13.45 5.27 4.81
N ALA A 45 13.22 4.42 5.82
CA ALA A 45 14.30 3.73 6.53
C ALA A 45 15.03 2.71 5.64
N VAL A 46 14.30 1.92 4.84
CA VAL A 46 14.87 0.92 3.93
C VAL A 46 15.77 1.56 2.88
N TYR A 47 15.32 2.66 2.28
CA TYR A 47 16.09 3.35 1.23
C TYR A 47 17.07 4.40 1.77
N GLY A 48 17.16 4.58 3.09
CA GLY A 48 18.04 5.58 3.70
C GLY A 48 17.68 7.01 3.36
N VAL A 49 16.41 7.27 3.04
CA VAL A 49 15.90 8.59 2.68
C VAL A 49 15.24 9.26 3.87
N THR A 50 15.33 10.58 3.95
CA THR A 50 14.60 11.34 4.96
C THR A 50 13.11 11.31 4.61
N PRO A 51 12.22 10.98 5.55
CA PRO A 51 10.79 11.13 5.32
C PRO A 51 10.50 12.53 4.81
N SER A 52 9.73 12.62 3.74
CA SER A 52 9.34 13.93 3.21
C SER A 52 8.60 14.75 4.28
N ALA A 53 8.65 16.06 4.16
CA ALA A 53 7.84 16.95 4.96
C ALA A 53 6.36 16.47 4.99
N PRO A 54 5.58 16.79 6.02
CA PRO A 54 4.22 16.25 6.22
C PRO A 54 3.25 16.49 5.05
N GLU A 55 3.69 17.20 4.04
CA GLU A 55 2.92 17.55 2.85
C GLU A 55 2.88 16.46 1.76
N LYS A 56 3.82 15.50 1.75
CA LYS A 56 3.86 14.42 0.73
C LYS A 56 3.44 13.08 1.36
N PRO A 57 2.41 12.41 0.81
CA PRO A 57 1.93 11.12 1.37
C PRO A 57 2.79 9.90 0.96
N TYR A 58 4.05 10.13 0.60
CA TYR A 58 5.04 9.13 0.19
C TYR A 58 6.44 9.55 0.63
N ALA A 59 7.36 8.60 0.76
CA ALA A 59 8.77 8.92 0.95
C ALA A 59 9.34 9.50 -0.36
N PHE A 60 10.20 10.49 -0.25
CA PHE A 60 10.70 11.20 -1.43
C PHE A 60 12.20 11.48 -1.30
N ALA A 61 12.96 11.11 -2.32
CA ALA A 61 14.37 11.42 -2.43
C ALA A 61 14.80 11.58 -3.89
N ASP A 62 15.61 12.55 -4.20
CA ASP A 62 16.25 12.77 -5.50
C ASP A 62 15.28 12.76 -6.69
N GLY A 63 14.06 13.23 -6.49
CA GLY A 63 13.02 13.24 -7.51
C GLY A 63 12.26 11.91 -7.64
N VAL A 64 12.48 10.96 -6.75
CA VAL A 64 11.79 9.67 -6.75
C VAL A 64 10.79 9.60 -5.60
N ALA A 65 9.55 9.27 -5.92
CA ALA A 65 8.50 8.96 -4.95
C ALA A 65 8.49 7.46 -4.67
N PHE A 66 8.59 7.08 -3.40
CA PHE A 66 8.51 5.69 -2.95
C PHE A 66 7.14 5.47 -2.31
N ILE A 67 6.35 4.60 -2.90
CA ILE A 67 4.96 4.34 -2.50
C ILE A 67 4.87 2.95 -1.89
N PRO A 68 4.54 2.84 -0.58
CA PRO A 68 4.42 1.57 0.09
C PRO A 68 3.18 0.78 -0.37
N VAL A 69 3.40 -0.52 -0.66
CA VAL A 69 2.38 -1.53 -0.93
C VAL A 69 2.68 -2.72 -0.01
N ARG A 70 2.32 -2.58 1.26
CA ARG A 70 2.81 -3.47 2.33
C ARG A 70 1.69 -4.18 3.10
N GLY A 71 2.03 -5.38 3.59
CA GLY A 71 1.12 -6.20 4.39
C GLY A 71 -0.06 -6.75 3.60
N SER A 72 -1.21 -6.89 4.26
CA SER A 72 -2.45 -7.34 3.63
C SER A 72 -3.14 -6.20 2.88
N LEU A 73 -3.58 -6.46 1.67
CA LEU A 73 -4.21 -5.45 0.82
C LEU A 73 -5.73 -5.50 0.96
N MET A 74 -6.36 -4.35 1.19
CA MET A 74 -7.78 -4.27 1.47
C MET A 74 -8.51 -3.29 0.55
N ASN A 75 -9.72 -3.69 0.15
CA ASN A 75 -10.60 -2.87 -0.67
C ASN A 75 -11.28 -1.77 0.17
N ARG A 76 -11.74 -0.72 -0.51
CA ARG A 76 -12.60 0.36 0.01
C ARG A 76 -12.04 1.14 1.21
N THR A 77 -10.78 0.98 1.53
CA THR A 77 -10.15 1.74 2.61
C THR A 77 -8.97 2.57 2.12
N THR A 78 -8.78 3.72 2.73
CA THR A 78 -7.56 4.53 2.64
C THR A 78 -6.62 4.23 3.79
N ALA A 79 -7.09 3.46 4.78
CA ALA A 79 -6.36 3.18 6.00
C ALA A 79 -5.07 2.42 5.71
N SER A 80 -4.05 2.74 6.48
CA SER A 80 -2.78 2.06 6.54
C SER A 80 -2.53 1.73 8.01
N TYR A 81 -2.33 0.45 8.28
CA TYR A 81 -1.92 -0.07 9.59
C TYR A 81 -0.62 -0.84 9.39
N SER A 82 0.10 -1.18 10.45
CA SER A 82 1.37 -1.90 10.36
C SER A 82 1.31 -3.21 9.55
N TRP A 83 0.14 -3.77 9.35
CA TRP A 83 -0.10 -5.05 8.66
C TRP A 83 -1.10 -4.94 7.48
N VAL A 84 -1.59 -3.73 7.15
CA VAL A 84 -2.60 -3.49 6.10
C VAL A 84 -2.29 -2.25 5.30
N THR A 85 -2.50 -2.35 3.99
CA THR A 85 -2.56 -1.19 3.07
C THR A 85 -3.86 -1.23 2.27
N GLY A 86 -4.61 -0.14 2.31
CA GLY A 86 -5.84 -0.01 1.53
C GLY A 86 -5.58 0.34 0.07
N TYR A 87 -6.31 -0.28 -0.88
CA TYR A 87 -6.22 0.02 -2.32
C TYR A 87 -6.44 1.51 -2.62
N LYS A 88 -7.41 2.15 -1.97
CA LYS A 88 -7.64 3.59 -2.13
C LYS A 88 -6.45 4.43 -1.63
N GLY A 89 -5.78 3.98 -0.58
CA GLY A 89 -4.58 4.64 -0.09
C GLY A 89 -3.42 4.58 -1.10
N ILE A 90 -3.24 3.45 -1.78
CA ILE A 90 -2.27 3.29 -2.86
C ILE A 90 -2.61 4.25 -4.02
N ILE A 91 -3.86 4.24 -4.48
CA ILE A 91 -4.33 5.11 -5.57
C ILE A 91 -4.09 6.59 -5.23
N GLN A 92 -4.43 7.02 -4.02
CA GLN A 92 -4.24 8.41 -3.59
C GLN A 92 -2.76 8.82 -3.56
N ARG A 93 -1.86 7.94 -3.09
CA ARG A 93 -0.42 8.21 -3.08
C ARG A 93 0.13 8.30 -4.49
N VAL A 94 -0.28 7.40 -5.38
CA VAL A 94 0.12 7.45 -6.80
C VAL A 94 -0.41 8.73 -7.45
N ALA A 95 -1.68 9.08 -7.25
CA ALA A 95 -2.27 10.30 -7.78
C ALA A 95 -1.50 11.56 -7.33
N ALA A 96 -1.13 11.62 -6.04
CA ALA A 96 -0.32 12.71 -5.52
C ALA A 96 1.07 12.75 -6.19
N ALA A 97 1.73 11.59 -6.34
CA ALA A 97 3.06 11.51 -6.94
C ALA A 97 3.08 11.87 -8.44
N VAL A 98 2.06 11.46 -9.20
CA VAL A 98 1.99 11.82 -10.63
C VAL A 98 1.69 13.30 -10.84
N ALA A 99 0.94 13.92 -9.93
CA ALA A 99 0.63 15.35 -9.97
C ALA A 99 1.77 16.27 -9.48
N ASP A 100 2.71 15.72 -8.70
CA ASP A 100 3.80 16.48 -8.10
C ASP A 100 4.90 16.80 -9.15
N PRO A 101 5.19 18.09 -9.43
CA PRO A 101 6.22 18.47 -10.40
C PRO A 101 7.65 18.09 -9.96
N ASP A 102 7.90 17.93 -8.66
CA ASP A 102 9.21 17.53 -8.14
C ASP A 102 9.48 16.04 -8.38
N VAL A 103 8.42 15.23 -8.56
CA VAL A 103 8.54 13.79 -8.79
C VAL A 103 8.89 13.52 -10.26
N ARG A 104 10.04 12.91 -10.47
CA ARG A 104 10.56 12.50 -11.79
C ARG A 104 10.46 10.99 -12.04
N GLY A 105 10.25 10.21 -10.98
CA GLY A 105 10.10 8.76 -11.06
C GLY A 105 9.31 8.21 -9.86
N ILE A 106 8.72 7.03 -10.03
CA ILE A 106 7.86 6.40 -9.03
C ILE A 106 8.36 4.98 -8.77
N VAL A 107 8.54 4.64 -7.50
CA VAL A 107 8.84 3.27 -7.05
C VAL A 107 7.66 2.77 -6.22
N LEU A 108 7.08 1.65 -6.62
CA LEU A 108 6.15 0.89 -5.78
C LEU A 108 6.98 -0.09 -4.95
N ASP A 109 7.05 0.12 -3.65
CA ASP A 109 7.77 -0.73 -2.71
C ASP A 109 6.83 -1.82 -2.20
N VAL A 110 6.98 -3.03 -2.74
CA VAL A 110 6.05 -4.14 -2.55
C VAL A 110 6.62 -5.17 -1.58
N ASP A 111 5.95 -5.31 -0.45
CA ASP A 111 6.15 -6.40 0.51
C ASP A 111 4.78 -6.84 1.03
N SER A 112 4.08 -7.66 0.24
CA SER A 112 2.69 -8.01 0.49
C SER A 112 2.44 -9.51 0.38
N TYR A 113 1.62 -10.00 1.28
CA TYR A 113 1.13 -11.38 1.30
C TYR A 113 -0.16 -11.59 0.48
N GLY A 114 -0.61 -10.56 -0.22
CA GLY A 114 -1.88 -10.53 -0.92
C GLY A 114 -2.99 -9.92 -0.06
N GLY A 115 -4.24 -10.12 -0.46
CA GLY A 115 -5.37 -9.53 0.25
C GLY A 115 -6.71 -9.81 -0.41
N GLU A 116 -7.63 -8.85 -0.34
CA GLU A 116 -8.94 -8.96 -0.97
C GLU A 116 -8.83 -9.02 -2.50
N ALA A 117 -9.51 -10.00 -3.10
CA ALA A 117 -9.60 -10.11 -4.55
C ALA A 117 -10.41 -8.97 -5.17
N ALA A 118 -11.47 -8.54 -4.46
CA ALA A 118 -12.32 -7.44 -4.88
C ALA A 118 -11.55 -6.12 -4.89
N GLY A 119 -11.56 -5.42 -6.01
CA GLY A 119 -10.86 -4.14 -6.17
C GLY A 119 -9.37 -4.24 -6.50
N CYS A 120 -8.76 -5.42 -6.46
CA CYS A 120 -7.34 -5.60 -6.74
C CYS A 120 -7.00 -5.23 -8.19
N PHE A 121 -7.73 -5.78 -9.15
CA PHE A 121 -7.49 -5.54 -10.57
C PHE A 121 -7.83 -4.10 -10.96
N GLU A 122 -8.88 -3.54 -10.37
CA GLU A 122 -9.28 -2.14 -10.56
C GLU A 122 -8.19 -1.20 -10.05
N CYS A 123 -7.68 -1.43 -8.84
CA CYS A 123 -6.56 -0.66 -8.29
C CYS A 123 -5.34 -0.75 -9.18
N ALA A 124 -4.94 -1.94 -9.59
CA ALA A 124 -3.79 -2.14 -10.46
C ALA A 124 -3.95 -1.44 -11.83
N ALA A 125 -5.15 -1.51 -12.42
CA ALA A 125 -5.45 -0.84 -13.68
C ALA A 125 -5.41 0.68 -13.55
N GLU A 126 -5.98 1.23 -12.48
CA GLU A 126 -6.00 2.68 -12.22
C GLU A 126 -4.60 3.22 -11.97
N VAL A 127 -3.81 2.57 -11.11
CA VAL A 127 -2.41 2.91 -10.84
C VAL A 127 -1.60 2.90 -12.13
N ARG A 128 -1.72 1.84 -12.94
CA ARG A 128 -1.03 1.72 -14.23
C ARG A 128 -1.42 2.83 -15.19
N SER A 129 -2.71 3.18 -15.27
CA SER A 129 -3.18 4.26 -16.16
C SER A 129 -2.60 5.60 -15.77
N MET A 130 -2.70 5.97 -14.49
CA MET A 130 -2.17 7.23 -13.97
C MET A 130 -0.67 7.38 -14.24
N ILE A 131 0.12 6.34 -13.94
CA ILE A 131 1.56 6.36 -14.16
C ILE A 131 1.88 6.51 -15.65
N ARG A 132 1.24 5.73 -16.50
CA ARG A 132 1.45 5.78 -17.96
C ARG A 132 1.08 7.15 -18.54
N GLU A 133 -0.03 7.71 -18.11
CA GLU A 133 -0.51 9.03 -18.58
C GLU A 133 0.40 10.18 -18.13
N SER A 134 1.01 10.04 -16.96
CA SER A 134 1.97 11.02 -16.46
C SER A 134 3.29 11.06 -17.24
N GLY A 135 3.63 9.98 -17.96
CA GLY A 135 4.91 9.82 -18.64
C GLY A 135 6.11 9.61 -17.70
N LYS A 136 5.89 9.54 -16.39
CA LYS A 136 6.97 9.32 -15.42
C LYS A 136 7.42 7.85 -15.44
N PRO A 137 8.74 7.57 -15.44
CA PRO A 137 9.24 6.22 -15.30
C PRO A 137 8.82 5.61 -13.96
N SER A 138 8.54 4.32 -13.96
CA SER A 138 8.16 3.62 -12.74
C SER A 138 8.80 2.25 -12.63
N LEU A 139 8.97 1.80 -11.40
CA LEU A 139 9.51 0.49 -11.03
C LEU A 139 8.69 -0.09 -9.88
N ALA A 140 8.42 -1.38 -9.90
CA ALA A 140 7.97 -2.12 -8.73
C ALA A 140 9.19 -2.88 -8.16
N MET A 141 9.54 -2.60 -6.93
CA MET A 141 10.55 -3.34 -6.18
C MET A 141 9.86 -4.33 -5.26
N VAL A 142 10.29 -5.57 -5.34
CA VAL A 142 9.82 -6.65 -4.46
C VAL A 142 11.02 -7.12 -3.67
N ASP A 143 11.07 -6.78 -2.39
CA ASP A 143 12.19 -7.14 -1.54
C ASP A 143 11.98 -8.53 -0.91
N SER A 144 10.80 -8.79 -0.39
CA SER A 144 10.52 -10.03 0.34
C SER A 144 9.34 -10.80 -0.24
N ASN A 145 8.18 -10.18 -0.34
CA ASN A 145 6.94 -10.86 -0.67
C ASN A 145 6.13 -10.11 -1.73
N ALA A 146 5.67 -10.83 -2.75
CA ALA A 146 4.66 -10.36 -3.69
C ALA A 146 3.70 -11.51 -3.98
N TYR A 147 2.96 -11.93 -2.97
CA TYR A 147 1.94 -12.95 -3.11
C TYR A 147 0.63 -12.33 -3.60
N SER A 148 -0.13 -13.18 -4.25
CA SER A 148 -1.38 -12.77 -4.88
C SER A 148 -2.46 -12.32 -3.91
#